data_0b6935453266a316871094261fe3bdf5
#
_entry.id   0b6935453266a316871094261fe3bdf5
#
_cell.length_a   1.000
_cell.length_b   1.000
_cell.length_c   1.000
_cell.angle_alpha   90.00
_cell.angle_beta   90.00
_cell.angle_gamma   90.00
#
_symmetry.space_group_name_H-M   'P 1'
#
loop_
_entity.id
_entity.type
_entity.pdbx_description
1 polymer ?
#
loop_
_entity_poly.entity_id
_entity_poly.type
_entity_poly.pdbx_seq_one_letter_code
_entity_poly.pdbx_strand_id
1 'polypeptide(L)'
;MSIRERLSGNEAAATAMKQINPDVVAAFPITPSTEIPQYFSTFVSNGAVDTEFVAVESEHSAMSACVGAEAAGARAMTATSSNGLSFMWEMIYIASSLRLPIVMSLVNRAVSGPLNIHNDHSDAMGVRDAGWIMLFSESNQEAYDNLLMAHRIAEHKDVLLPLMVCQDGFITSHSIETIDLVEDDKVKEFVGTYKPEHYLLNSKEPISMGPLDLQGYLFEHKAQQSQAMKNAKKVILEVAEEFEKLTGRKYGLFEEYKLEDADVAIVCMNSTAGTAKFVVDDLRSKGVKAGLLKVRVFRPFPAEEIAKAFANVKAVAVLDKADSLNAAGGALFTDVTSGMYVNNIHVPTVSYIYGIGGRDTKSDDIEKVYNDLLEIVETGKIDNPYRHLGLRTKGAEK
;
A
#
# COMPACT_ATOMS: atom_id res chain seq x y z
N MET A 1 9.62 -11.04 -24.75
CA MET A 1 9.40 -9.61 -25.09
C MET A 1 8.33 -9.10 -24.13
N SER A 2 8.44 -7.88 -23.59
CA SER A 2 7.34 -7.30 -22.80
C SER A 2 6.15 -7.01 -23.72
N ILE A 3 4.94 -7.30 -23.23
CA ILE A 3 3.70 -6.96 -23.93
C ILE A 3 3.29 -5.58 -23.43
N ARG A 4 3.28 -4.58 -24.34
CA ARG A 4 2.85 -3.22 -23.98
C ARG A 4 1.38 -3.03 -24.21
N GLU A 5 0.67 -2.64 -23.16
CA GLU A 5 -0.75 -2.34 -23.20
C GLU A 5 -1.06 -0.98 -22.56
N ARG A 6 -2.19 -0.39 -22.93
CA ARG A 6 -2.71 0.83 -22.31
C ARG A 6 -3.85 0.44 -21.40
N LEU A 7 -3.62 0.51 -20.10
CA LEU A 7 -4.58 0.07 -19.09
C LEU A 7 -4.78 1.15 -18.03
N SER A 8 -6.00 1.23 -17.50
CA SER A 8 -6.23 1.93 -16.24
C SER A 8 -5.63 1.14 -15.08
N GLY A 9 -5.48 1.77 -13.90
CA GLY A 9 -4.99 1.06 -12.72
C GLY A 9 -5.91 -0.08 -12.30
N ASN A 10 -7.23 0.06 -12.49
CA ASN A 10 -8.18 -1.03 -12.24
C ASN A 10 -8.05 -2.18 -13.25
N GLU A 11 -7.87 -1.86 -14.54
CA GLU A 11 -7.61 -2.88 -15.58
C GLU A 11 -6.27 -3.58 -15.33
N ALA A 12 -5.24 -2.84 -14.93
CA ALA A 12 -3.93 -3.39 -14.60
C ALA A 12 -4.02 -4.36 -13.40
N ALA A 13 -4.77 -3.98 -12.35
CA ALA A 13 -5.03 -4.85 -11.21
C ALA A 13 -5.81 -6.11 -11.59
N ALA A 14 -6.89 -5.98 -12.35
CA ALA A 14 -7.68 -7.12 -12.84
C ALA A 14 -6.85 -8.04 -13.75
N THR A 15 -5.97 -7.48 -14.58
CA THR A 15 -5.04 -8.23 -15.44
C THR A 15 -4.02 -9.02 -14.62
N ALA A 16 -3.44 -8.42 -13.58
CA ALA A 16 -2.57 -9.13 -12.65
C ALA A 16 -3.31 -10.29 -11.97
N MET A 17 -4.52 -10.06 -11.47
CA MET A 17 -5.36 -11.10 -10.86
C MET A 17 -5.67 -12.23 -11.85
N LYS A 18 -5.98 -11.91 -13.13
CA LYS A 18 -6.17 -12.91 -14.20
C LYS A 18 -4.93 -13.77 -14.38
N GLN A 19 -3.74 -13.17 -14.44
CA GLN A 19 -2.49 -13.88 -14.66
C GLN A 19 -2.08 -14.74 -13.45
N ILE A 20 -2.41 -14.32 -12.23
CA ILE A 20 -2.24 -15.08 -10.99
C ILE A 20 -3.17 -16.30 -11.00
N ASN A 21 -4.39 -16.16 -11.54
CA ASN A 21 -5.43 -17.18 -11.57
C ASN A 21 -5.65 -17.83 -10.19
N PRO A 22 -6.10 -17.05 -9.17
CA PRO A 22 -6.35 -17.58 -7.83
C PRO A 22 -7.52 -18.58 -7.86
N ASP A 23 -7.60 -19.47 -6.86
CA ASP A 23 -8.71 -20.42 -6.77
C ASP A 23 -10.05 -19.73 -6.52
N VAL A 24 -10.06 -18.67 -5.72
CA VAL A 24 -11.28 -17.93 -5.35
C VAL A 24 -11.06 -16.41 -5.45
N VAL A 25 -12.01 -15.71 -6.06
CA VAL A 25 -12.17 -14.27 -5.93
C VAL A 25 -13.56 -13.98 -5.40
N ALA A 26 -13.65 -13.42 -4.19
CA ALA A 26 -14.91 -12.98 -3.60
C ALA A 26 -14.95 -11.46 -3.58
N ALA A 27 -16.03 -10.86 -4.11
CA ALA A 27 -16.10 -9.41 -4.24
C ALA A 27 -17.51 -8.85 -4.11
N PHE A 28 -17.58 -7.64 -3.59
CA PHE A 28 -18.73 -6.74 -3.63
C PHE A 28 -18.30 -5.41 -4.26
N PRO A 29 -19.01 -4.89 -5.27
CA PRO A 29 -18.59 -3.72 -6.02
C PRO A 29 -18.73 -2.44 -5.20
N ILE A 30 -17.67 -1.66 -5.08
CA ILE A 30 -17.66 -0.32 -4.48
C ILE A 30 -16.77 0.63 -5.28
N THR A 31 -17.25 1.86 -5.53
CA THR A 31 -16.46 2.92 -6.20
C THR A 31 -15.26 3.34 -5.33
N PRO A 32 -14.04 3.51 -5.91
CA PRO A 32 -13.64 3.39 -7.31
C PRO A 32 -13.03 2.03 -7.70
N SER A 33 -13.16 0.98 -6.89
CA SER A 33 -12.63 -0.36 -7.22
C SER A 33 -13.59 -1.21 -8.07
N THR A 34 -14.78 -0.72 -8.38
CA THR A 34 -15.86 -1.47 -9.05
C THR A 34 -15.41 -2.17 -10.34
N GLU A 35 -14.56 -1.55 -11.12
CA GLU A 35 -14.08 -2.10 -12.40
C GLU A 35 -13.24 -3.36 -12.23
N ILE A 36 -12.52 -3.51 -11.11
CA ILE A 36 -11.67 -4.70 -10.87
C ILE A 36 -12.52 -5.98 -10.88
N PRO A 37 -13.55 -6.16 -10.03
CA PRO A 37 -14.39 -7.35 -10.08
C PRO A 37 -15.20 -7.45 -11.38
N GLN A 38 -15.54 -6.34 -12.05
CA GLN A 38 -16.22 -6.36 -13.35
C GLN A 38 -15.35 -6.96 -14.45
N TYR A 39 -14.10 -6.48 -14.60
CA TYR A 39 -13.15 -7.07 -15.55
C TYR A 39 -12.88 -8.52 -15.21
N PHE A 40 -12.66 -8.83 -13.93
CA PHE A 40 -12.37 -10.19 -13.50
C PHE A 40 -13.52 -11.15 -13.79
N SER A 41 -14.77 -10.76 -13.52
CA SER A 41 -15.96 -11.57 -13.86
C SER A 41 -16.07 -11.84 -15.36
N THR A 42 -15.60 -10.90 -16.21
CA THR A 42 -15.53 -11.10 -17.67
C THR A 42 -14.48 -12.16 -18.02
N PHE A 43 -13.33 -12.20 -17.35
CA PHE A 43 -12.32 -13.25 -17.55
C PHE A 43 -12.86 -14.64 -17.18
N VAL A 44 -13.60 -14.74 -16.07
CA VAL A 44 -14.29 -15.98 -15.67
C VAL A 44 -15.33 -16.40 -16.72
N SER A 45 -16.21 -15.49 -17.14
CA SER A 45 -17.26 -15.78 -18.11
C SER A 45 -16.74 -16.23 -19.48
N ASN A 46 -15.55 -15.74 -19.86
CA ASN A 46 -14.89 -16.10 -21.11
C ASN A 46 -14.01 -17.37 -20.99
N GLY A 47 -13.93 -17.99 -19.81
CA GLY A 47 -13.09 -19.13 -19.55
C GLY A 47 -11.58 -18.83 -19.61
N ALA A 48 -11.18 -17.57 -19.34
CA ALA A 48 -9.79 -17.15 -19.34
C ALA A 48 -9.05 -17.51 -18.02
N VAL A 49 -9.79 -17.86 -16.98
CA VAL A 49 -9.32 -18.29 -15.66
C VAL A 49 -10.16 -19.45 -15.16
N ASP A 50 -9.58 -20.24 -14.24
CA ASP A 50 -10.26 -21.36 -13.58
C ASP A 50 -10.85 -20.97 -12.22
N THR A 51 -10.79 -19.69 -11.87
CA THR A 51 -11.20 -19.12 -10.59
C THR A 51 -12.70 -19.25 -10.34
N GLU A 52 -13.09 -19.67 -9.14
CA GLU A 52 -14.46 -19.49 -8.64
C GLU A 52 -14.69 -18.02 -8.25
N PHE A 53 -15.57 -17.34 -8.98
CA PHE A 53 -15.93 -15.96 -8.69
C PHE A 53 -17.19 -15.89 -7.84
N VAL A 54 -17.05 -15.46 -6.58
CA VAL A 54 -18.14 -15.41 -5.60
C VAL A 54 -18.63 -13.96 -5.47
N ALA A 55 -19.75 -13.65 -6.14
CA ALA A 55 -20.46 -12.40 -5.92
C ALA A 55 -21.26 -12.49 -4.62
N VAL A 56 -20.99 -11.59 -3.70
CA VAL A 56 -21.60 -11.57 -2.36
C VAL A 56 -22.45 -10.33 -2.15
N GLU A 57 -23.23 -10.28 -1.06
CA GLU A 57 -24.13 -9.18 -0.75
C GLU A 57 -23.49 -8.04 0.06
N SER A 58 -22.24 -8.22 0.52
CA SER A 58 -21.51 -7.21 1.28
C SER A 58 -20.00 -7.45 1.29
N GLU A 59 -19.23 -6.42 1.60
CA GLU A 59 -17.77 -6.54 1.73
C GLU A 59 -17.37 -7.45 2.91
N HIS A 60 -18.14 -7.41 4.01
CA HIS A 60 -17.92 -8.34 5.13
C HIS A 60 -18.02 -9.80 4.66
N SER A 61 -19.02 -10.13 3.87
CA SER A 61 -19.18 -11.47 3.29
C SER A 61 -18.07 -11.81 2.29
N ALA A 62 -17.58 -10.83 1.52
CA ALA A 62 -16.45 -11.04 0.61
C ALA A 62 -15.20 -11.48 1.38
N MET A 63 -14.83 -10.76 2.44
CA MET A 63 -13.66 -11.13 3.25
C MET A 63 -13.90 -12.43 4.02
N SER A 64 -15.13 -12.69 4.49
CA SER A 64 -15.48 -13.97 5.14
C SER A 64 -15.31 -15.16 4.20
N ALA A 65 -15.71 -14.99 2.93
CA ALA A 65 -15.51 -16.03 1.90
C ALA A 65 -14.02 -16.27 1.62
N CYS A 66 -13.21 -15.18 1.52
CA CYS A 66 -11.76 -15.30 1.36
C CYS A 66 -11.12 -16.02 2.56
N VAL A 67 -11.51 -15.69 3.79
CA VAL A 67 -11.02 -16.36 5.01
C VAL A 67 -11.35 -17.85 4.97
N GLY A 68 -12.58 -18.20 4.60
CA GLY A 68 -13.00 -19.61 4.48
C GLY A 68 -12.22 -20.36 3.39
N ALA A 69 -12.03 -19.74 2.23
CA ALA A 69 -11.29 -20.32 1.10
C ALA A 69 -9.82 -20.58 1.47
N GLU A 70 -9.12 -19.58 2.00
CA GLU A 70 -7.72 -19.73 2.43
C GLU A 70 -7.56 -20.77 3.56
N ALA A 71 -8.47 -20.75 4.54
CA ALA A 71 -8.47 -21.74 5.61
C ALA A 71 -8.69 -23.16 5.07
N ALA A 72 -9.42 -23.32 3.98
CA ALA A 72 -9.63 -24.60 3.29
C ALA A 72 -8.43 -25.04 2.42
N GLY A 73 -7.47 -24.14 2.19
CA GLY A 73 -6.25 -24.41 1.41
C GLY A 73 -6.25 -23.85 -0.01
N ALA A 74 -7.20 -22.98 -0.34
CA ALA A 74 -7.30 -22.31 -1.63
C ALA A 74 -6.62 -20.92 -1.59
N ARG A 75 -6.06 -20.47 -2.71
CA ARG A 75 -5.55 -19.10 -2.89
C ARG A 75 -6.70 -18.14 -3.12
N ALA A 76 -6.87 -17.12 -2.30
CA ALA A 76 -7.99 -16.18 -2.38
C ALA A 76 -7.56 -14.73 -2.58
N MET A 77 -8.32 -14.01 -3.42
CA MET A 77 -8.16 -12.56 -3.64
C MET A 77 -9.48 -11.82 -3.52
N THR A 78 -9.38 -10.52 -3.23
CA THR A 78 -10.51 -9.59 -3.22
C THR A 78 -10.07 -8.19 -3.64
N ALA A 79 -11.04 -7.31 -3.89
CA ALA A 79 -10.83 -5.88 -4.13
C ALA A 79 -11.89 -5.05 -3.41
N THR A 80 -11.49 -3.91 -2.85
CA THR A 80 -12.40 -3.01 -2.14
C THR A 80 -11.87 -1.57 -2.06
N SER A 81 -12.63 -0.70 -1.39
CA SER A 81 -12.32 0.72 -1.15
C SER A 81 -13.02 1.22 0.10
N SER A 82 -12.47 2.24 0.77
CA SER A 82 -13.20 3.08 1.73
C SER A 82 -14.05 2.34 2.78
N ASN A 83 -15.35 2.64 2.79
CA ASN A 83 -16.33 2.01 3.68
C ASN A 83 -16.42 0.50 3.51
N GLY A 84 -16.12 -0.03 2.32
CA GLY A 84 -16.03 -1.47 2.11
C GLY A 84 -14.94 -2.10 2.97
N LEU A 85 -13.76 -1.48 3.03
CA LEU A 85 -12.70 -1.92 3.94
C LEU A 85 -13.10 -1.76 5.41
N SER A 86 -13.76 -0.65 5.75
CA SER A 86 -14.27 -0.45 7.12
C SER A 86 -15.31 -1.49 7.50
N PHE A 87 -16.15 -1.93 6.56
CA PHE A 87 -17.15 -2.98 6.79
C PHE A 87 -16.51 -4.37 6.92
N MET A 88 -15.32 -4.58 6.40
CA MET A 88 -14.51 -5.79 6.62
C MET A 88 -13.75 -5.81 7.97
N TRP A 89 -13.83 -4.78 8.79
CA TRP A 89 -12.97 -4.56 9.96
C TRP A 89 -12.72 -5.81 10.81
N GLU A 90 -13.76 -6.50 11.23
CA GLU A 90 -13.66 -7.73 12.02
C GLU A 90 -12.84 -8.79 11.29
N MET A 91 -13.18 -9.04 10.02
CA MET A 91 -12.57 -10.08 9.20
C MET A 91 -11.12 -9.77 8.83
N ILE A 92 -10.74 -8.49 8.74
CA ILE A 92 -9.36 -8.04 8.53
C ILE A 92 -8.45 -8.53 9.66
N TYR A 93 -8.87 -8.37 10.91
CA TYR A 93 -8.13 -8.86 12.08
C TYR A 93 -8.14 -10.40 12.17
N ILE A 94 -9.23 -11.04 11.83
CA ILE A 94 -9.34 -12.50 11.80
C ILE A 94 -8.38 -13.08 10.77
N ALA A 95 -8.36 -12.57 9.54
CA ALA A 95 -7.48 -13.04 8.47
C ALA A 95 -6.00 -13.03 8.89
N SER A 96 -5.52 -11.92 9.45
CA SER A 96 -4.14 -11.79 9.90
C SER A 96 -3.81 -12.66 11.12
N SER A 97 -4.75 -12.80 12.05
CA SER A 97 -4.59 -13.62 13.26
C SER A 97 -4.55 -15.12 12.94
N LEU A 98 -5.32 -15.56 11.95
CA LEU A 98 -5.32 -16.94 11.46
C LEU A 98 -4.17 -17.21 10.48
N ARG A 99 -3.34 -16.23 10.19
CA ARG A 99 -2.18 -16.35 9.29
C ARG A 99 -2.55 -16.78 7.87
N LEU A 100 -3.66 -16.23 7.35
CA LEU A 100 -4.19 -16.51 6.03
C LEU A 100 -3.65 -15.51 5.01
N PRO A 101 -2.90 -15.94 3.98
CA PRO A 101 -2.18 -15.06 3.05
C PRO A 101 -3.07 -14.47 1.93
N ILE A 102 -4.24 -13.98 2.29
CA ILE A 102 -5.20 -13.34 1.37
C ILE A 102 -4.56 -12.10 0.75
N VAL A 103 -4.72 -11.91 -0.57
CA VAL A 103 -4.27 -10.71 -1.26
C VAL A 103 -5.46 -9.82 -1.62
N MET A 104 -5.36 -8.53 -1.28
CA MET A 104 -6.37 -7.52 -1.56
C MET A 104 -5.83 -6.42 -2.46
N SER A 105 -6.55 -6.08 -3.54
CA SER A 105 -6.36 -4.82 -4.26
C SER A 105 -7.21 -3.74 -3.61
N LEU A 106 -6.56 -2.77 -2.95
CA LEU A 106 -7.22 -1.66 -2.28
C LEU A 106 -7.11 -0.39 -3.12
N VAL A 107 -8.25 0.08 -3.63
CA VAL A 107 -8.32 1.36 -4.34
C VAL A 107 -8.70 2.43 -3.34
N ASN A 108 -7.72 3.19 -2.86
CA ASN A 108 -7.87 4.12 -1.76
C ASN A 108 -8.92 5.19 -2.03
N ARG A 109 -9.82 5.37 -1.08
CA ARG A 109 -10.89 6.34 -1.10
C ARG A 109 -11.18 6.83 0.31
N ALA A 110 -11.54 8.13 0.45
CA ALA A 110 -11.97 8.73 1.70
C ALA A 110 -13.06 7.91 2.39
N VAL A 111 -12.90 7.65 3.68
CA VAL A 111 -13.94 7.02 4.51
C VAL A 111 -15.04 8.04 4.78
N SER A 112 -16.30 7.59 4.63
CA SER A 112 -17.47 8.46 4.78
C SER A 112 -17.60 9.06 6.17
N GLY A 113 -18.02 10.29 6.12
CA GLY A 113 -18.41 11.17 7.19
C GLY A 113 -17.85 12.58 7.06
N PRO A 114 -18.25 13.39 6.01
CA PRO A 114 -19.30 13.20 4.97
C PRO A 114 -18.89 12.25 3.83
N LEU A 115 -19.89 11.85 3.01
CA LEU A 115 -19.64 10.99 1.85
C LEU A 115 -18.74 11.70 0.83
N ASN A 116 -17.66 11.03 0.46
CA ASN A 116 -16.77 11.40 -0.62
C ASN A 116 -16.33 10.13 -1.36
N ILE A 117 -16.24 10.17 -2.68
CA ILE A 117 -15.84 9.00 -3.48
C ILE A 117 -14.42 9.09 -4.00
N HIS A 118 -13.73 10.22 -3.77
CA HIS A 118 -12.40 10.47 -4.25
C HIS A 118 -11.32 9.99 -3.29
N ASN A 119 -10.10 10.01 -3.78
CA ASN A 119 -8.93 9.50 -3.09
C ASN A 119 -8.59 10.23 -1.81
N ASP A 120 -8.34 9.48 -0.76
CA ASP A 120 -7.38 9.73 0.31
C ASP A 120 -6.99 8.39 0.94
N HIS A 121 -6.14 8.39 1.94
CA HIS A 121 -5.63 7.16 2.55
C HIS A 121 -6.31 6.80 3.89
N SER A 122 -7.43 7.46 4.23
CA SER A 122 -8.11 7.23 5.52
C SER A 122 -8.59 5.79 5.69
N ASP A 123 -8.95 5.10 4.60
CA ASP A 123 -9.31 3.69 4.61
C ASP A 123 -8.13 2.78 5.03
N ALA A 124 -7.01 2.86 4.31
CA ALA A 124 -5.81 2.09 4.62
C ALA A 124 -5.25 2.41 6.02
N MET A 125 -5.22 3.71 6.38
CA MET A 125 -4.74 4.13 7.69
C MET A 125 -5.66 3.63 8.83
N GLY A 126 -6.95 3.43 8.58
CA GLY A 126 -7.88 2.84 9.54
C GLY A 126 -7.53 1.41 9.95
N VAL A 127 -6.86 0.65 9.10
CA VAL A 127 -6.49 -0.76 9.33
C VAL A 127 -4.98 -1.01 9.41
N ARG A 128 -4.18 0.06 9.49
CA ARG A 128 -2.72 -0.03 9.46
C ARG A 128 -2.09 -0.93 10.55
N ASP A 129 -2.81 -1.13 11.65
CA ASP A 129 -2.36 -1.93 12.80
C ASP A 129 -3.03 -3.31 12.87
N ALA A 130 -3.75 -3.71 11.81
CA ALA A 130 -4.48 -4.97 11.75
C ALA A 130 -3.61 -6.21 11.41
N GLY A 131 -2.31 -6.02 11.19
CA GLY A 131 -1.36 -7.11 10.89
C GLY A 131 -1.32 -7.53 9.42
N TRP A 132 -1.75 -6.66 8.51
CA TRP A 132 -1.59 -6.81 7.07
C TRP A 132 -0.29 -6.19 6.57
N ILE A 133 0.34 -6.83 5.59
CA ILE A 133 1.41 -6.19 4.81
C ILE A 133 0.75 -5.15 3.90
N MET A 134 1.35 -3.97 3.78
CA MET A 134 0.78 -2.86 3.02
C MET A 134 1.81 -2.31 2.04
N LEU A 135 1.52 -2.45 0.74
CA LEU A 135 2.31 -1.92 -0.36
C LEU A 135 1.54 -0.78 -1.03
N PHE A 136 2.17 0.39 -1.21
CA PHE A 136 1.61 1.57 -1.85
C PHE A 136 2.23 1.79 -3.21
N SER A 137 1.41 1.98 -4.24
CA SER A 137 1.81 2.02 -5.65
C SER A 137 1.72 3.41 -6.24
N GLU A 138 2.80 3.92 -6.85
CA GLU A 138 2.85 5.24 -7.48
C GLU A 138 2.06 5.30 -8.79
N SER A 139 2.11 4.23 -9.59
CA SER A 139 1.61 4.17 -10.97
C SER A 139 0.84 2.88 -11.24
N ASN A 140 0.20 2.79 -12.41
CA ASN A 140 -0.47 1.57 -12.85
C ASN A 140 0.52 0.41 -13.01
N GLN A 141 1.73 0.69 -13.49
CA GLN A 141 2.79 -0.32 -13.57
C GLN A 141 3.16 -0.86 -12.20
N GLU A 142 3.33 0.02 -11.20
CA GLU A 142 3.71 -0.41 -9.85
C GLU A 142 2.57 -1.19 -9.18
N ALA A 143 1.31 -0.81 -9.41
CA ALA A 143 0.14 -1.54 -8.89
C ALA A 143 0.08 -2.98 -9.46
N TYR A 144 0.27 -3.12 -10.77
CA TYR A 144 0.36 -4.42 -11.45
C TYR A 144 1.50 -5.28 -10.89
N ASP A 145 2.70 -4.73 -10.82
CA ASP A 145 3.90 -5.43 -10.38
C ASP A 145 3.81 -5.85 -8.89
N ASN A 146 3.29 -4.97 -8.04
CA ASN A 146 3.05 -5.27 -6.63
C ASN A 146 2.06 -6.41 -6.44
N LEU A 147 0.99 -6.48 -7.24
CA LEU A 147 0.04 -7.60 -7.18
C LEU A 147 0.68 -8.93 -7.61
N LEU A 148 1.53 -8.94 -8.65
CA LEU A 148 2.25 -10.15 -9.05
C LEU A 148 3.19 -10.66 -7.95
N MET A 149 3.85 -9.77 -7.23
CA MET A 149 4.75 -10.14 -6.11
C MET A 149 3.98 -10.53 -4.84
N ALA A 150 2.72 -10.08 -4.69
CA ALA A 150 1.99 -10.13 -3.43
C ALA A 150 1.83 -11.55 -2.86
N HIS A 151 1.44 -12.53 -3.67
CA HIS A 151 1.28 -13.92 -3.20
C HIS A 151 2.60 -14.55 -2.78
N ARG A 152 3.70 -14.30 -3.52
CA ARG A 152 5.03 -14.79 -3.14
C ARG A 152 5.48 -14.27 -1.78
N ILE A 153 5.09 -13.05 -1.44
CA ILE A 153 5.38 -12.41 -0.14
C ILE A 153 4.46 -12.99 0.93
N ALA A 154 3.15 -12.95 0.68
CA ALA A 154 2.13 -13.34 1.65
C ALA A 154 2.20 -14.83 2.03
N GLU A 155 2.37 -15.71 1.04
CA GLU A 155 2.42 -17.17 1.17
C GLU A 155 3.78 -17.70 1.66
N HIS A 156 4.79 -16.84 1.79
CA HIS A 156 6.10 -17.29 2.24
C HIS A 156 6.02 -17.92 3.64
N LYS A 157 6.62 -19.11 3.83
CA LYS A 157 6.53 -19.91 5.08
C LYS A 157 6.89 -19.14 6.36
N ASP A 158 7.82 -18.16 6.27
CA ASP A 158 8.25 -17.35 7.41
C ASP A 158 7.36 -16.12 7.62
N VAL A 159 6.38 -15.90 6.75
CA VAL A 159 5.45 -14.76 6.74
C VAL A 159 4.03 -15.23 7.03
N LEU A 160 3.36 -15.87 6.07
CA LEU A 160 1.95 -16.27 6.17
C LEU A 160 1.08 -15.15 6.75
N LEU A 161 1.07 -14.00 6.11
CA LEU A 161 0.25 -12.83 6.48
C LEU A 161 -0.50 -12.30 5.25
N PRO A 162 -1.72 -11.81 5.44
CA PRO A 162 -2.44 -11.17 4.36
C PRO A 162 -1.74 -9.88 3.92
N LEU A 163 -1.94 -9.53 2.63
CA LEU A 163 -1.29 -8.39 2.01
C LEU A 163 -2.29 -7.54 1.22
N MET A 164 -2.21 -6.23 1.36
CA MET A 164 -2.95 -5.30 0.52
C MET A 164 -2.01 -4.47 -0.36
N VAL A 165 -2.39 -4.33 -1.63
CA VAL A 165 -1.77 -3.44 -2.60
C VAL A 165 -2.67 -2.23 -2.77
N CYS A 166 -2.18 -1.07 -2.36
CA CYS A 166 -2.89 0.20 -2.35
C CYS A 166 -2.58 1.00 -3.62
N GLN A 167 -3.61 1.59 -4.24
CA GLN A 167 -3.48 2.54 -5.33
C GLN A 167 -4.45 3.70 -5.15
N ASP A 168 -4.06 4.90 -5.61
CA ASP A 168 -4.86 6.11 -5.47
C ASP A 168 -6.13 6.05 -6.33
N GLY A 169 -7.31 6.12 -5.69
CA GLY A 169 -8.60 6.12 -6.35
C GLY A 169 -8.76 7.30 -7.31
N PHE A 170 -9.30 7.06 -8.50
CA PHE A 170 -9.41 7.95 -9.65
C PHE A 170 -8.09 8.43 -10.25
N ILE A 171 -7.08 8.79 -9.43
CA ILE A 171 -5.80 9.30 -9.92
C ILE A 171 -5.03 8.19 -10.64
N THR A 172 -4.78 7.06 -9.96
CA THR A 172 -4.12 5.88 -10.55
C THR A 172 -5.17 4.93 -11.14
N SER A 173 -6.23 4.65 -10.39
CA SER A 173 -7.17 3.60 -10.74
C SER A 173 -7.92 3.81 -12.06
N HIS A 174 -8.11 5.07 -12.51
CA HIS A 174 -8.85 5.42 -13.72
C HIS A 174 -8.00 6.16 -14.78
N SER A 175 -6.77 6.54 -14.47
CA SER A 175 -5.87 7.08 -15.49
C SER A 175 -5.31 5.95 -16.36
N ILE A 176 -5.21 6.20 -17.66
CA ILE A 176 -4.66 5.23 -18.61
C ILE A 176 -3.17 5.47 -18.78
N GLU A 177 -2.38 4.46 -18.47
CA GLU A 177 -0.93 4.47 -18.68
C GLU A 177 -0.54 3.34 -19.63
N THR A 178 0.62 3.49 -20.26
CA THR A 178 1.25 2.39 -21.00
C THR A 178 2.06 1.57 -20.01
N ILE A 179 1.71 0.29 -19.83
CA ILE A 179 2.40 -0.62 -18.93
C ILE A 179 3.03 -1.79 -19.69
N ASP A 180 4.11 -2.30 -19.15
CA ASP A 180 4.81 -3.48 -19.65
C ASP A 180 4.36 -4.72 -18.89
N LEU A 181 3.50 -5.53 -19.50
CA LEU A 181 3.01 -6.77 -18.94
C LEU A 181 4.07 -7.88 -19.03
N VAL A 182 4.07 -8.77 -18.05
CA VAL A 182 4.82 -10.02 -18.08
C VAL A 182 4.00 -11.07 -18.85
N GLU A 183 4.65 -11.93 -19.62
CA GLU A 183 3.98 -13.04 -20.32
C GLU A 183 3.31 -14.01 -19.33
N ASP A 184 2.10 -14.49 -19.64
CA ASP A 184 1.27 -15.31 -18.74
C ASP A 184 2.02 -16.52 -18.16
N ASP A 185 2.77 -17.25 -18.99
CA ASP A 185 3.55 -18.43 -18.55
C ASP A 185 4.65 -18.05 -17.54
N LYS A 186 5.29 -16.89 -17.72
CA LYS A 186 6.31 -16.39 -16.80
C LYS A 186 5.69 -15.94 -15.46
N VAL A 187 4.50 -15.32 -15.51
CA VAL A 187 3.77 -14.98 -14.27
C VAL A 187 3.41 -16.26 -13.53
N LYS A 188 2.89 -17.25 -14.22
CA LYS A 188 2.54 -18.56 -13.63
C LYS A 188 3.76 -19.24 -12.99
N GLU A 189 4.91 -19.21 -13.65
CA GLU A 189 6.16 -19.73 -13.10
C GLU A 189 6.63 -18.93 -11.88
N PHE A 190 6.60 -17.59 -11.96
CA PHE A 190 7.03 -16.70 -10.88
C PHE A 190 6.14 -16.82 -9.64
N VAL A 191 4.82 -16.77 -9.81
CA VAL A 191 3.86 -16.87 -8.70
C VAL A 191 3.86 -18.29 -8.10
N GLY A 192 4.00 -19.30 -8.95
CA GLY A 192 4.04 -20.69 -8.55
C GLY A 192 2.69 -21.23 -8.03
N THR A 193 2.69 -22.48 -7.61
CA THR A 193 1.50 -23.16 -7.07
C THR A 193 1.45 -22.97 -5.56
N TYR A 194 0.30 -22.53 -5.03
CA TYR A 194 0.06 -22.46 -3.59
C TYR A 194 0.02 -23.88 -2.99
N LYS A 195 0.74 -24.09 -1.92
CA LYS A 195 0.81 -25.36 -1.18
C LYS A 195 0.86 -25.05 0.31
N PRO A 196 -0.30 -24.80 0.95
CA PRO A 196 -0.34 -24.56 2.38
C PRO A 196 0.09 -25.80 3.15
N GLU A 197 0.89 -25.59 4.19
CA GLU A 197 1.34 -26.67 5.08
C GLU A 197 0.18 -27.17 5.94
N HIS A 198 -0.68 -26.24 6.40
CA HIS A 198 -1.83 -26.54 7.25
C HIS A 198 -3.10 -25.95 6.66
N TYR A 199 -4.14 -26.77 6.47
CA TYR A 199 -5.44 -26.32 5.97
C TYR A 199 -6.56 -27.27 6.39
N LEU A 200 -7.78 -26.76 6.52
CA LEU A 200 -8.93 -27.48 7.07
C LEU A 200 -9.33 -28.74 6.27
N LEU A 201 -9.15 -28.73 4.94
CA LEU A 201 -9.51 -29.86 4.09
C LEU A 201 -8.45 -30.95 4.02
N ASN A 202 -7.35 -30.84 4.78
CA ASN A 202 -6.33 -31.88 4.86
C ASN A 202 -6.80 -33.03 5.77
N SER A 203 -7.49 -34.02 5.19
CA SER A 203 -8.00 -35.17 5.94
C SER A 203 -6.91 -36.11 6.49
N LYS A 204 -5.66 -35.99 6.01
CA LYS A 204 -4.53 -36.78 6.51
C LYS A 204 -3.92 -36.20 7.79
N GLU A 205 -3.96 -34.90 7.93
CA GLU A 205 -3.45 -34.17 9.08
C GLU A 205 -4.51 -33.15 9.51
N PRO A 206 -5.59 -33.59 10.15
CA PRO A 206 -6.71 -32.72 10.48
C PRO A 206 -6.30 -31.66 11.54
N ILE A 207 -6.64 -30.42 11.28
CA ILE A 207 -6.42 -29.27 12.17
C ILE A 207 -7.74 -28.57 12.49
N SER A 208 -7.71 -27.73 13.51
CA SER A 208 -8.75 -26.73 13.76
C SER A 208 -8.13 -25.33 13.64
N MET A 209 -8.92 -24.36 13.17
CA MET A 209 -8.53 -22.95 13.09
C MET A 209 -9.47 -22.11 13.92
N GLY A 210 -8.97 -21.00 14.47
CA GLY A 210 -9.75 -20.07 15.29
C GLY A 210 -10.01 -20.59 16.70
N PRO A 211 -8.96 -20.89 17.49
CA PRO A 211 -9.13 -21.31 18.87
C PRO A 211 -9.71 -20.18 19.72
N LEU A 212 -10.38 -20.53 20.81
CA LEU A 212 -10.66 -19.60 21.89
C LEU A 212 -9.38 -19.42 22.72
N ASP A 213 -8.66 -18.33 22.45
CA ASP A 213 -7.48 -17.97 23.22
C ASP A 213 -7.87 -17.12 24.42
N LEU A 214 -7.55 -17.62 25.59
CA LEU A 214 -7.64 -16.85 26.83
C LEU A 214 -6.27 -16.23 27.17
N GLN A 215 -6.16 -15.64 28.35
CA GLN A 215 -4.96 -14.96 28.82
C GLN A 215 -3.67 -15.79 28.77
N GLY A 216 -3.76 -17.11 28.66
CA GLY A 216 -2.60 -18.01 28.63
C GLY A 216 -1.93 -18.17 27.26
N TYR A 217 -2.58 -17.79 26.16
CA TYR A 217 -2.08 -18.08 24.79
C TYR A 217 -2.19 -16.92 23.81
N LEU A 218 -3.11 -15.98 23.97
CA LEU A 218 -3.32 -14.89 23.01
C LEU A 218 -2.05 -14.05 22.80
N PHE A 219 -1.30 -13.78 23.85
CA PHE A 219 -0.08 -12.96 23.77
C PHE A 219 1.00 -13.65 22.93
N GLU A 220 1.18 -14.95 23.10
CA GLU A 220 2.13 -15.76 22.32
C GLU A 220 1.76 -15.81 20.85
N HIS A 221 0.48 -15.96 20.51
CA HIS A 221 0.01 -15.91 19.14
C HIS A 221 0.23 -14.52 18.51
N LYS A 222 -0.02 -13.44 19.26
CA LYS A 222 0.28 -12.07 18.80
C LYS A 222 1.77 -11.82 18.63
N ALA A 223 2.62 -12.39 19.48
CA ALA A 223 4.07 -12.30 19.35
C ALA A 223 4.57 -13.04 18.08
N GLN A 224 4.01 -14.20 17.74
CA GLN A 224 4.30 -14.91 16.49
C GLN A 224 3.86 -14.08 15.27
N GLN A 225 2.68 -13.46 15.29
CA GLN A 225 2.21 -12.56 14.24
C GLN A 225 3.15 -11.36 14.06
N SER A 226 3.60 -10.76 15.16
CA SER A 226 4.58 -9.67 15.14
C SER A 226 5.92 -10.11 14.55
N GLN A 227 6.40 -11.32 14.88
CA GLN A 227 7.63 -11.86 14.30
C GLN A 227 7.50 -12.10 12.79
N ALA A 228 6.36 -12.61 12.33
CA ALA A 228 6.06 -12.80 10.91
C ALA A 228 6.10 -11.46 10.15
N MET A 229 5.53 -10.39 10.71
CA MET A 229 5.60 -9.04 10.14
C MET A 229 7.05 -8.54 10.03
N LYS A 230 7.91 -8.82 11.02
CA LYS A 230 9.34 -8.50 10.93
C LYS A 230 10.05 -9.29 9.83
N ASN A 231 9.74 -10.57 9.70
CA ASN A 231 10.31 -11.44 8.66
C ASN A 231 9.90 -10.97 7.25
N ALA A 232 8.70 -10.43 7.09
CA ALA A 232 8.17 -9.95 5.81
C ALA A 232 9.09 -8.91 5.15
N LYS A 233 9.79 -8.07 5.92
CA LYS A 233 10.71 -7.07 5.36
C LYS A 233 11.81 -7.72 4.49
N LYS A 234 12.42 -8.80 4.97
CA LYS A 234 13.44 -9.55 4.21
C LYS A 234 12.84 -10.23 2.99
N VAL A 235 11.69 -10.90 3.17
CA VAL A 235 11.00 -11.61 2.09
C VAL A 235 10.56 -10.66 0.96
N ILE A 236 10.08 -9.47 1.30
CA ILE A 236 9.72 -8.44 0.31
C ILE A 236 10.92 -8.08 -0.58
N LEU A 237 12.11 -7.94 0.00
CA LEU A 237 13.33 -7.63 -0.76
C LEU A 237 13.80 -8.81 -1.61
N GLU A 238 13.75 -10.04 -1.10
CA GLU A 238 14.10 -11.25 -1.83
C GLU A 238 13.17 -11.46 -3.05
N VAL A 239 11.86 -11.31 -2.86
CA VAL A 239 10.88 -11.41 -3.95
C VAL A 239 11.07 -10.28 -4.97
N ALA A 240 11.36 -9.06 -4.51
CA ALA A 240 11.64 -7.93 -5.41
C ALA A 240 12.90 -8.16 -6.24
N GLU A 241 13.96 -8.77 -5.68
CA GLU A 241 15.16 -9.13 -6.43
C GLU A 241 14.89 -10.22 -7.50
N GLU A 242 14.07 -11.23 -7.17
CA GLU A 242 13.62 -12.23 -8.14
C GLU A 242 12.78 -11.60 -9.26
N PHE A 243 11.92 -10.65 -8.91
CA PHE A 243 11.10 -9.93 -9.87
C PHE A 243 11.93 -9.00 -10.77
N GLU A 244 12.98 -8.36 -10.23
CA GLU A 244 13.95 -7.58 -11.03
C GLU A 244 14.67 -8.47 -12.06
N LYS A 245 15.08 -9.68 -11.70
CA LYS A 245 15.70 -10.64 -12.64
C LYS A 245 14.74 -11.04 -13.77
N LEU A 246 13.44 -11.13 -13.46
CA LEU A 246 12.41 -11.49 -14.43
C LEU A 246 12.08 -10.34 -15.41
N THR A 247 12.00 -9.11 -14.89
CA THR A 247 11.40 -7.97 -15.61
C THR A 247 12.37 -6.83 -15.91
N GLY A 248 13.49 -6.75 -15.20
CA GLY A 248 14.39 -5.59 -15.19
C GLY A 248 13.89 -4.42 -14.34
N ARG A 249 12.70 -4.52 -13.74
CA ARG A 249 12.11 -3.47 -12.88
C ARG A 249 12.50 -3.69 -11.43
N LYS A 250 13.06 -2.67 -10.80
CA LYS A 250 13.61 -2.74 -9.46
C LYS A 250 12.68 -2.12 -8.43
N TYR A 251 12.43 -2.85 -7.35
CA TYR A 251 11.61 -2.41 -6.22
C TYR A 251 12.36 -2.59 -4.90
N GLY A 252 12.24 -1.58 -4.02
CA GLY A 252 12.79 -1.61 -2.65
C GLY A 252 11.68 -1.45 -1.62
N LEU A 253 12.07 -1.18 -0.39
CA LEU A 253 11.13 -0.80 0.68
C LEU A 253 10.57 0.60 0.45
N PHE A 254 11.37 1.47 -0.13
CA PHE A 254 11.08 2.84 -0.58
C PHE A 254 11.98 3.17 -1.77
N GLU A 255 11.72 4.29 -2.41
CA GLU A 255 12.55 4.87 -3.46
C GLU A 255 13.17 6.18 -2.96
N GLU A 256 14.48 6.30 -3.10
CA GLU A 256 15.21 7.54 -2.89
C GLU A 256 15.38 8.25 -4.24
N TYR A 257 14.83 9.45 -4.36
CA TYR A 257 14.97 10.26 -5.56
C TYR A 257 15.80 11.50 -5.26
N LYS A 258 17.03 11.53 -5.79
CA LYS A 258 18.02 12.60 -5.56
C LYS A 258 18.21 12.94 -4.07
N LEU A 259 18.18 11.92 -3.21
CA LEU A 259 18.26 12.09 -1.76
C LEU A 259 19.70 12.07 -1.24
N GLU A 260 20.64 11.49 -1.96
CA GLU A 260 22.03 11.23 -1.55
C GLU A 260 22.81 12.47 -1.11
N ASP A 261 22.51 13.64 -1.69
CA ASP A 261 23.14 14.92 -1.35
C ASP A 261 22.10 16.02 -1.02
N ALA A 262 20.88 15.61 -0.66
CA ALA A 262 19.78 16.54 -0.40
C ALA A 262 19.97 17.30 0.92
N ASP A 263 19.74 18.61 0.90
CA ASP A 263 19.63 19.44 2.11
C ASP A 263 18.22 19.34 2.72
N VAL A 264 17.20 19.24 1.88
CA VAL A 264 15.79 19.17 2.27
C VAL A 264 15.09 18.04 1.54
N ALA A 265 14.17 17.34 2.22
CA ALA A 265 13.48 16.21 1.63
C ALA A 265 11.98 16.18 1.98
N ILE A 266 11.19 15.68 1.03
CA ILE A 266 9.79 15.30 1.25
C ILE A 266 9.69 13.78 1.37
N VAL A 267 8.78 13.30 2.22
CA VAL A 267 8.32 11.91 2.28
C VAL A 267 6.88 11.85 1.85
N CYS A 268 6.55 10.97 0.93
CA CYS A 268 5.15 10.72 0.52
C CYS A 268 4.93 9.27 0.08
N MET A 269 3.69 8.94 -0.22
CA MET A 269 3.25 7.64 -0.76
C MET A 269 2.44 7.85 -2.05
N ASN A 270 2.29 6.78 -2.82
CA ASN A 270 1.46 6.70 -4.02
C ASN A 270 1.75 7.77 -5.09
N SER A 271 0.71 8.19 -5.83
CA SER A 271 0.78 9.03 -7.03
C SER A 271 1.44 10.40 -6.82
N THR A 272 1.42 10.93 -5.60
CA THR A 272 2.04 12.22 -5.28
C THR A 272 3.55 12.23 -5.56
N ALA A 273 4.19 11.07 -5.52
CA ALA A 273 5.62 10.94 -5.79
C ALA A 273 5.98 11.43 -7.20
N GLY A 274 5.15 11.16 -8.21
CA GLY A 274 5.37 11.65 -9.57
C GLY A 274 5.44 13.17 -9.66
N THR A 275 4.46 13.88 -9.03
CA THR A 275 4.48 15.36 -8.95
C THR A 275 5.68 15.85 -8.16
N ALA A 276 6.02 15.20 -7.06
CA ALA A 276 7.16 15.58 -6.24
C ALA A 276 8.50 15.40 -6.98
N LYS A 277 8.69 14.33 -7.75
CA LYS A 277 9.87 14.12 -8.62
C LYS A 277 10.04 15.28 -9.61
N PHE A 278 8.94 15.68 -10.27
CA PHE A 278 8.96 16.81 -11.19
C PHE A 278 9.41 18.11 -10.50
N VAL A 279 8.90 18.41 -9.31
CA VAL A 279 9.30 19.60 -8.53
C VAL A 279 10.75 19.50 -8.06
N VAL A 280 11.21 18.31 -7.64
CA VAL A 280 12.62 18.09 -7.28
C VAL A 280 13.53 18.41 -8.47
N ASP A 281 13.18 17.97 -9.69
CA ASP A 281 13.97 18.24 -10.87
C ASP A 281 14.05 19.74 -11.19
N ASP A 282 12.93 20.46 -11.08
CA ASP A 282 12.87 21.89 -11.29
C ASP A 282 13.72 22.66 -10.25
N LEU A 283 13.57 22.33 -8.96
CA LEU A 283 14.36 22.92 -7.88
C LEU A 283 15.86 22.63 -8.02
N ARG A 284 16.23 21.42 -8.39
CA ARG A 284 17.61 21.04 -8.67
C ARG A 284 18.20 21.86 -9.83
N SER A 285 17.41 22.11 -10.87
CA SER A 285 17.83 22.99 -11.99
C SER A 285 18.14 24.42 -11.54
N LYS A 286 17.51 24.87 -10.45
CA LYS A 286 17.71 26.17 -9.80
C LYS A 286 18.82 26.14 -8.73
N GLY A 287 19.53 25.01 -8.55
CA GLY A 287 20.63 24.85 -7.59
C GLY A 287 20.19 24.48 -6.16
N VAL A 288 18.92 24.19 -5.93
CA VAL A 288 18.41 23.75 -4.64
C VAL A 288 18.62 22.25 -4.47
N LYS A 289 19.25 21.80 -3.39
CA LYS A 289 19.46 20.39 -3.08
C LYS A 289 18.22 19.76 -2.44
N ALA A 290 17.17 19.64 -3.24
CA ALA A 290 15.92 18.96 -2.89
C ALA A 290 16.00 17.46 -3.15
N GLY A 291 15.38 16.63 -2.33
CA GLY A 291 15.25 15.18 -2.48
C GLY A 291 13.87 14.70 -2.09
N LEU A 292 13.54 13.46 -2.48
CA LEU A 292 12.27 12.80 -2.19
C LEU A 292 12.53 11.38 -1.71
N LEU A 293 11.80 10.94 -0.69
CA LEU A 293 11.66 9.54 -0.30
C LEU A 293 10.21 9.09 -0.53
N LYS A 294 10.00 8.18 -1.49
CA LYS A 294 8.70 7.56 -1.75
C LYS A 294 8.60 6.25 -0.99
N VAL A 295 7.74 6.17 0.00
CA VAL A 295 7.49 4.93 0.74
C VAL A 295 6.63 4.00 -0.10
N ARG A 296 7.15 2.79 -0.40
CA ARG A 296 6.41 1.70 -1.04
C ARG A 296 5.85 0.73 -0.01
N VAL A 297 6.66 0.31 0.95
CA VAL A 297 6.27 -0.61 2.02
C VAL A 297 5.92 0.18 3.27
N PHE A 298 4.63 0.28 3.58
CA PHE A 298 4.16 0.97 4.78
C PHE A 298 4.03 0.02 5.98
N ARG A 299 3.76 -1.25 5.72
CA ARG A 299 3.82 -2.34 6.72
C ARG A 299 4.49 -3.57 6.11
N PRO A 300 5.55 -4.10 6.74
CA PRO A 300 6.26 -3.58 7.91
C PRO A 300 6.96 -2.24 7.62
N PHE A 301 6.91 -1.30 8.57
CA PHE A 301 7.52 0.02 8.35
C PHE A 301 9.06 -0.07 8.41
N PRO A 302 9.79 0.43 7.39
CA PRO A 302 11.25 0.33 7.31
C PRO A 302 11.94 1.46 8.11
N ALA A 303 11.70 1.51 9.42
CA ALA A 303 12.09 2.60 10.29
C ALA A 303 13.60 2.88 10.31
N GLU A 304 14.41 1.81 10.38
CA GLU A 304 15.87 1.92 10.42
C GLU A 304 16.44 2.45 9.10
N GLU A 305 15.93 1.94 7.99
CA GLU A 305 16.39 2.30 6.65
C GLU A 305 16.01 3.74 6.31
N ILE A 306 14.79 4.17 6.65
CA ILE A 306 14.34 5.55 6.48
C ILE A 306 15.14 6.51 7.35
N ALA A 307 15.41 6.14 8.61
CA ALA A 307 16.24 6.95 9.48
C ALA A 307 17.66 7.14 8.90
N LYS A 308 18.27 6.08 8.36
CA LYS A 308 19.58 6.16 7.69
C LYS A 308 19.56 7.07 6.46
N ALA A 309 18.49 7.00 5.64
CA ALA A 309 18.34 7.85 4.45
C ALA A 309 18.33 9.35 4.80
N PHE A 310 17.85 9.72 5.98
CA PHE A 310 17.79 11.11 6.43
C PHE A 310 18.99 11.57 7.30
N ALA A 311 19.99 10.75 7.51
CA ALA A 311 21.11 11.07 8.39
C ALA A 311 21.85 12.38 8.02
N ASN A 312 21.86 12.78 6.76
CA ASN A 312 22.52 13.97 6.25
C ASN A 312 21.55 15.09 5.79
N VAL A 313 20.23 14.85 5.86
CA VAL A 313 19.23 15.83 5.49
C VAL A 313 19.03 16.85 6.62
N LYS A 314 18.85 18.12 6.31
CA LYS A 314 18.75 19.21 7.29
C LYS A 314 17.32 19.48 7.76
N ALA A 315 16.30 19.22 6.90
CA ALA A 315 14.90 19.31 7.27
C ALA A 315 14.04 18.36 6.40
N VAL A 316 13.00 17.80 6.98
CA VAL A 316 12.10 16.84 6.33
C VAL A 316 10.65 17.28 6.46
N ALA A 317 9.86 17.17 5.38
CA ALA A 317 8.42 17.28 5.40
C ALA A 317 7.80 15.90 5.11
N VAL A 318 6.85 15.49 5.92
CA VAL A 318 6.08 14.26 5.69
C VAL A 318 4.67 14.64 5.24
N LEU A 319 4.28 14.13 4.07
CA LEU A 319 3.00 14.40 3.44
C LEU A 319 2.06 13.22 3.64
N ASP A 320 0.97 13.43 4.37
CA ASP A 320 -0.07 12.44 4.66
C ASP A 320 -1.38 12.77 3.94
N LYS A 321 -1.89 11.84 3.11
CA LYS A 321 -3.27 11.91 2.55
C LYS A 321 -4.33 11.37 3.53
N ALA A 322 -4.07 11.42 4.81
CA ALA A 322 -5.00 11.07 5.88
C ALA A 322 -4.66 11.84 7.13
N ASP A 323 -5.67 12.43 7.75
CA ASP A 323 -5.51 13.04 9.06
C ASP A 323 -5.79 12.01 10.15
N SER A 324 -4.82 11.76 11.01
CA SER A 324 -4.99 10.84 12.14
C SER A 324 -5.85 11.43 13.27
N LEU A 325 -6.20 12.72 13.19
CA LEU A 325 -6.99 13.46 14.21
C LEU A 325 -6.41 13.36 15.64
N ASN A 326 -5.10 13.17 15.73
CA ASN A 326 -4.37 13.00 17.00
C ASN A 326 -3.66 14.30 17.47
N ALA A 327 -3.84 15.41 16.74
CA ALA A 327 -3.25 16.72 16.99
C ALA A 327 -1.70 16.79 16.89
N ALA A 328 -1.03 15.71 16.45
CA ALA A 328 0.43 15.67 16.33
C ALA A 328 0.90 15.55 14.88
N GLY A 329 0.11 14.96 13.99
CA GLY A 329 0.44 14.74 12.58
C GLY A 329 -0.25 13.52 12.01
N GLY A 330 0.00 13.22 10.73
CA GLY A 330 -0.54 12.05 10.05
C GLY A 330 0.11 10.74 10.48
N ALA A 331 -0.38 9.63 9.94
CA ALA A 331 0.11 8.29 10.27
C ALA A 331 1.55 8.07 9.78
N LEU A 332 1.85 8.49 8.54
CA LEU A 332 3.20 8.39 7.99
C LEU A 332 4.19 9.26 8.78
N PHE A 333 3.76 10.48 9.15
CA PHE A 333 4.58 11.38 9.97
C PHE A 333 4.95 10.75 11.31
N THR A 334 3.99 10.15 12.01
CA THR A 334 4.25 9.47 13.29
C THR A 334 5.22 8.31 13.15
N ASP A 335 5.09 7.50 12.12
CA ASP A 335 5.97 6.35 11.88
C ASP A 335 7.39 6.81 11.48
N VAL A 336 7.52 7.83 10.62
CA VAL A 336 8.82 8.41 10.22
C VAL A 336 9.53 9.03 11.42
N THR A 337 8.85 9.87 12.20
CA THR A 337 9.46 10.53 13.36
C THR A 337 9.81 9.56 14.46
N SER A 338 8.95 8.57 14.75
CA SER A 338 9.26 7.49 15.69
C SER A 338 10.46 6.68 15.21
N GLY A 339 10.50 6.31 13.92
CA GLY A 339 11.63 5.59 13.32
C GLY A 339 12.94 6.37 13.44
N MET A 340 12.93 7.66 13.14
CA MET A 340 14.10 8.52 13.28
C MET A 340 14.56 8.63 14.75
N TYR A 341 13.60 8.86 15.66
CA TYR A 341 13.90 9.03 17.08
C TYR A 341 14.56 7.78 17.70
N VAL A 342 14.02 6.58 17.47
CA VAL A 342 14.58 5.34 18.04
C VAL A 342 15.95 4.95 17.42
N ASN A 343 16.27 5.50 16.25
CA ASN A 343 17.56 5.32 15.60
C ASN A 343 18.54 6.50 15.83
N ASN A 344 18.24 7.40 16.78
CA ASN A 344 19.06 8.55 17.16
C ASN A 344 19.31 9.55 16.00
N ILE A 345 18.39 9.68 15.06
CA ILE A 345 18.39 10.67 13.99
C ILE A 345 17.45 11.80 14.39
N HIS A 346 17.99 13.01 14.54
CA HIS A 346 17.27 14.18 15.01
C HIS A 346 17.27 15.28 13.94
N VAL A 347 16.38 15.17 12.98
CA VAL A 347 16.19 16.13 11.88
C VAL A 347 14.90 16.90 12.11
N PRO A 348 14.91 18.25 11.99
CA PRO A 348 13.69 19.04 11.99
C PRO A 348 12.67 18.47 11.01
N THR A 349 11.49 18.08 11.51
CA THR A 349 10.49 17.39 10.71
C THR A 349 9.11 18.01 10.90
N VAL A 350 8.41 18.26 9.80
CA VAL A 350 7.07 18.86 9.78
C VAL A 350 6.06 17.95 9.09
N SER A 351 4.83 17.91 9.61
CA SER A 351 3.70 17.17 9.05
C SER A 351 2.86 18.08 8.15
N TYR A 352 2.50 17.55 6.97
CA TYR A 352 1.52 18.18 6.09
C TYR A 352 0.38 17.19 5.82
N ILE A 353 -0.83 17.57 6.21
CA ILE A 353 -2.05 16.90 5.78
C ILE A 353 -2.48 17.52 4.47
N TYR A 354 -2.70 16.70 3.43
CA TYR A 354 -3.00 17.18 2.10
C TYR A 354 -3.90 16.20 1.33
N GLY A 355 -4.46 16.66 0.22
CA GLY A 355 -5.15 15.78 -0.73
C GLY A 355 -6.42 15.09 -0.21
N ILE A 356 -6.89 15.43 0.99
CA ILE A 356 -8.06 14.82 1.63
C ILE A 356 -9.27 14.90 0.68
N GLY A 357 -9.96 13.74 0.51
CA GLY A 357 -11.14 13.62 -0.33
C GLY A 357 -10.88 13.96 -1.80
N GLY A 358 -9.66 13.71 -2.31
CA GLY A 358 -9.26 13.95 -3.69
C GLY A 358 -8.97 15.41 -4.03
N ARG A 359 -8.68 16.26 -3.03
CA ARG A 359 -8.21 17.60 -3.27
C ARG A 359 -6.94 17.56 -4.12
N ASP A 360 -6.98 18.22 -5.27
CA ASP A 360 -5.84 18.29 -6.18
C ASP A 360 -4.62 18.95 -5.50
N THR A 361 -3.45 18.35 -5.73
CA THR A 361 -2.17 18.81 -5.18
C THR A 361 -1.25 19.13 -6.36
N LYS A 362 -1.00 20.42 -6.55
CA LYS A 362 -0.25 20.93 -7.69
C LYS A 362 1.24 20.99 -7.41
N SER A 363 2.04 21.18 -8.46
CA SER A 363 3.49 21.44 -8.35
C SER A 363 3.79 22.62 -7.43
N ASP A 364 3.03 23.71 -7.54
CA ASP A 364 3.21 24.92 -6.70
C ASP A 364 2.98 24.62 -5.21
N ASP A 365 2.06 23.71 -4.88
CA ASP A 365 1.83 23.28 -3.49
C ASP A 365 3.05 22.50 -2.97
N ILE A 366 3.62 21.61 -3.77
CA ILE A 366 4.84 20.86 -3.42
C ILE A 366 6.06 21.78 -3.35
N GLU A 367 6.22 22.71 -4.29
CA GLU A 367 7.31 23.71 -4.26
C GLU A 367 7.24 24.56 -2.97
N LYS A 368 6.03 24.94 -2.56
CA LYS A 368 5.83 25.66 -1.29
C LYS A 368 6.35 24.86 -0.09
N VAL A 369 6.11 23.54 -0.04
CA VAL A 369 6.63 22.68 1.04
C VAL A 369 8.16 22.72 1.08
N TYR A 370 8.84 22.66 -0.08
CA TYR A 370 10.30 22.77 -0.12
C TYR A 370 10.78 24.16 0.33
N ASN A 371 10.09 25.24 -0.05
CA ASN A 371 10.43 26.58 0.40
C ASN A 371 10.27 26.74 1.92
N ASP A 372 9.22 26.17 2.49
CA ASP A 372 9.01 26.13 3.95
C ASP A 372 10.16 25.36 4.66
N LEU A 373 10.66 24.26 4.05
CA LEU A 373 11.81 23.51 4.59
C LEU A 373 13.12 24.31 4.51
N LEU A 374 13.35 25.06 3.43
CA LEU A 374 14.52 25.91 3.29
C LEU A 374 14.52 27.02 4.34
N GLU A 375 13.35 27.62 4.63
CA GLU A 375 13.19 28.59 5.72
C GLU A 375 13.51 27.98 7.09
N ILE A 376 13.06 26.73 7.34
CA ILE A 376 13.39 25.99 8.57
C ILE A 376 14.92 25.77 8.69
N VAL A 377 15.58 25.41 7.59
CA VAL A 377 17.05 25.24 7.57
C VAL A 377 17.77 26.56 7.87
N GLU A 378 17.29 27.67 7.31
CA GLU A 378 17.91 29.00 7.50
C GLU A 378 17.67 29.55 8.91
N THR A 379 16.46 29.41 9.43
CA THR A 379 16.06 30.04 10.71
C THR A 379 16.27 29.14 11.93
N GLY A 380 16.34 27.83 11.72
CA GLY A 380 16.34 26.82 12.78
C GLY A 380 15.03 26.72 13.57
N LYS A 381 13.92 27.29 13.06
CA LYS A 381 12.64 27.38 13.79
C LYS A 381 11.53 26.63 13.06
N ILE A 382 10.71 25.92 13.82
CA ILE A 382 9.45 25.35 13.39
C ILE A 382 8.32 25.99 14.19
N ASP A 383 7.64 26.96 13.59
CA ASP A 383 6.54 27.67 14.27
C ASP A 383 5.29 26.81 14.37
N ASN A 384 5.01 26.02 13.33
CA ASN A 384 3.90 25.07 13.32
C ASN A 384 4.35 23.73 12.72
N PRO A 385 4.50 22.67 13.52
CA PRO A 385 4.93 21.35 13.04
C PRO A 385 3.81 20.54 12.36
N TYR A 386 2.55 20.96 12.48
CA TYR A 386 1.39 20.28 11.92
C TYR A 386 0.58 21.23 11.03
N ARG A 387 0.63 21.02 9.73
CA ARG A 387 0.15 21.95 8.70
C ARG A 387 -0.86 21.28 7.77
N HIS A 388 -1.73 22.09 7.15
CA HIS A 388 -2.63 21.65 6.09
C HIS A 388 -2.22 22.31 4.77
N LEU A 389 -1.98 21.51 3.74
CA LEU A 389 -1.63 21.98 2.41
C LEU A 389 -2.88 22.00 1.51
N GLY A 390 -3.11 23.12 0.82
CA GLY A 390 -4.26 23.30 -0.06
C GLY A 390 -5.60 23.52 0.66
N LEU A 391 -5.59 23.80 1.98
CA LEU A 391 -6.80 24.14 2.73
C LEU A 391 -7.28 25.54 2.34
N ARG A 392 -8.55 25.67 1.99
CA ARG A 392 -9.18 26.98 1.74
C ARG A 392 -9.45 27.69 3.08
N THR A 393 -8.90 28.86 3.27
CA THR A 393 -9.22 29.74 4.40
C THR A 393 -10.36 30.68 4.02
N LYS A 394 -11.16 31.15 5.00
CA LYS A 394 -12.20 32.17 4.76
C LYS A 394 -11.55 33.39 4.14
N GLY A 395 -11.97 33.78 2.94
CA GLY A 395 -11.42 34.94 2.19
C GLY A 395 -10.51 34.52 1.01
N ALA A 396 -10.12 33.30 0.85
CA ALA A 396 -9.45 32.79 -0.36
C ALA A 396 -10.49 32.30 -1.40
N GLU A 397 -11.49 33.14 -1.67
CA GLU A 397 -12.32 32.99 -2.88
C GLU A 397 -11.58 33.70 -4.01
N LYS A 398 -10.95 32.92 -4.87
CA LYS A 398 -11.04 32.93 -6.36
C LYS A 398 -9.96 32.10 -6.98
#